data_9851e0ff95584f1134acf5e2b8a014d1
#
_entry.id   9851e0ff95584f1134acf5e2b8a014d1
#
_cell.length_a   1.000
_cell.length_b   1.000
_cell.length_c   1.000
_cell.angle_alpha   90.00
_cell.angle_beta   90.00
_cell.angle_gamma   90.00
#
_symmetry.space_group_name_H-M   'P 1'
#
loop_
_entity.id
_entity.type
_entity.pdbx_description
1 polymer ?
#
loop_
_entity_poly.entity_id
_entity_poly.type
_entity_poly.pdbx_seq_one_letter_code
_entity_poly.pdbx_strand_id
1 'polypeptide(L)'
;PILNLQAARIVKKVKKEARQNGKYRPVRIKENLSRDEVTRLSRLQLDHPGLDINMFIKRTYPFHENGAQFLGYVGEISERELPVLNKERSRSDKFHQGDIIGKTGLELNFDDKLRGEDGLKFIQVDAFGRETRLNTSGLFSAFKEKIEAKAGKHLGLTIDADIQEAAYQAFNLNDKIGAAVALDPNNGE
;
A
#
# COMPACT_ATOMS: atom_id res chain seq x y z
N PRO A 1 11.25 -17.60 -18.60
CA PRO A 1 10.93 -16.89 -17.34
C PRO A 1 10.14 -15.65 -17.65
N ILE A 2 8.83 -15.65 -17.30
CA ILE A 2 7.88 -14.59 -17.68
C ILE A 2 8.16 -13.30 -16.90
N LEU A 3 8.65 -13.42 -15.67
CA LEU A 3 8.86 -12.27 -14.75
C LEU A 3 10.34 -11.90 -14.58
N ASN A 4 11.26 -12.45 -15.35
CA ASN A 4 12.71 -12.30 -15.17
C ASN A 4 13.19 -12.53 -13.71
N LEU A 5 12.46 -13.34 -12.96
CA LEU A 5 12.78 -13.69 -11.58
C LEU A 5 13.38 -15.10 -11.50
N GLN A 6 14.35 -15.26 -10.61
CA GLN A 6 14.93 -16.57 -10.32
C GLN A 6 13.93 -17.42 -9.51
N ALA A 7 13.55 -18.59 -10.02
CA ALA A 7 12.61 -19.51 -9.36
C ALA A 7 13.00 -19.83 -7.90
N ALA A 8 14.30 -20.01 -7.64
CA ALA A 8 14.80 -20.28 -6.29
C ALA A 8 14.49 -19.16 -5.30
N ARG A 9 14.56 -17.89 -5.74
CA ARG A 9 14.19 -16.72 -4.89
C ARG A 9 12.71 -16.71 -4.57
N ILE A 10 11.84 -16.98 -5.57
CA ILE A 10 10.40 -17.06 -5.38
C ILE A 10 10.06 -18.14 -4.36
N VAL A 11 10.57 -19.35 -4.54
CA VAL A 11 10.33 -20.48 -3.64
C VAL A 11 10.79 -20.16 -2.21
N LYS A 12 11.97 -19.54 -2.06
CA LYS A 12 12.50 -19.15 -0.74
C LYS A 12 11.59 -18.11 -0.07
N LYS A 13 11.12 -17.09 -0.83
CA LYS A 13 10.20 -16.06 -0.33
C LYS A 13 8.88 -16.67 0.10
N VAL A 14 8.25 -17.48 -0.76
CA VAL A 14 6.97 -18.13 -0.46
C VAL A 14 7.07 -19.03 0.78
N LYS A 15 8.14 -19.84 0.90
CA LYS A 15 8.35 -20.70 2.08
C LYS A 15 8.54 -19.89 3.36
N LYS A 16 9.26 -18.77 3.31
CA LYS A 16 9.46 -17.88 4.46
C LYS A 16 8.13 -17.28 4.91
N GLU A 17 7.39 -16.66 4.00
CA GLU A 17 6.13 -16.00 4.32
C GLU A 17 5.02 -16.98 4.71
N ALA A 18 4.94 -18.15 4.10
CA ALA A 18 3.99 -19.19 4.51
C ALA A 18 4.22 -19.70 5.95
N ARG A 19 5.47 -19.66 6.44
CA ARG A 19 5.78 -20.00 7.84
C ARG A 19 5.36 -18.89 8.82
N GLN A 20 5.49 -17.63 8.41
CA GLN A 20 5.20 -16.47 9.26
C GLN A 20 3.71 -16.11 9.27
N ASN A 21 3.07 -16.10 8.11
CA ASN A 21 1.73 -15.57 7.91
C ASN A 21 0.66 -16.65 7.67
N GLY A 22 1.05 -17.93 7.65
CA GLY A 22 0.16 -19.05 7.35
C GLY A 22 0.12 -19.41 5.85
N LYS A 23 -0.22 -20.68 5.58
CA LYS A 23 -0.14 -21.28 4.23
C LYS A 23 -1.16 -20.71 3.22
N TYR A 24 -2.23 -20.10 3.70
CA TYR A 24 -3.35 -19.63 2.87
C TYR A 24 -3.32 -18.13 2.61
N ARG A 25 -2.34 -17.40 3.14
CA ARG A 25 -2.18 -15.98 2.82
C ARG A 25 -1.43 -15.80 1.50
N PRO A 26 -1.91 -14.92 0.62
CA PRO A 26 -1.23 -14.63 -0.63
C PRO A 26 0.13 -13.97 -0.36
N VAL A 27 1.14 -14.40 -1.13
CA VAL A 27 2.51 -13.87 -1.05
C VAL A 27 2.76 -12.99 -2.25
N ARG A 28 3.06 -11.72 -2.00
CA ARG A 28 3.40 -10.76 -3.05
C ARG A 28 4.75 -11.09 -3.67
N ILE A 29 4.77 -11.49 -4.94
CA ILE A 29 5.98 -11.92 -5.66
C ILE A 29 6.64 -10.75 -6.40
N LYS A 30 5.85 -9.98 -7.16
CA LYS A 30 6.34 -8.86 -7.96
C LYS A 30 5.32 -7.74 -7.99
N GLU A 31 5.82 -6.51 -7.97
CA GLU A 31 5.03 -5.28 -8.14
C GLU A 31 5.35 -4.62 -9.49
N ASN A 32 4.53 -3.65 -9.86
CA ASN A 32 4.68 -2.86 -11.08
C ASN A 32 4.82 -3.72 -12.34
N LEU A 33 3.87 -4.63 -12.53
CA LEU A 33 3.80 -5.46 -13.72
C LEU A 33 3.54 -4.60 -14.96
N SER A 34 4.28 -4.87 -16.03
CA SER A 34 3.98 -4.28 -17.34
C SER A 34 2.71 -4.88 -17.94
N ARG A 35 2.11 -4.21 -18.93
CA ARG A 35 0.91 -4.73 -19.61
C ARG A 35 1.17 -6.11 -20.24
N ASP A 36 2.36 -6.32 -20.82
CA ASP A 36 2.74 -7.61 -21.39
C ASP A 36 2.87 -8.71 -20.33
N GLU A 37 3.44 -8.38 -19.17
CA GLU A 37 3.53 -9.31 -18.06
C GLU A 37 2.15 -9.68 -17.53
N VAL A 38 1.24 -8.70 -17.37
CA VAL A 38 -0.14 -8.94 -16.97
C VAL A 38 -0.82 -9.89 -17.95
N THR A 39 -0.73 -9.61 -19.26
CA THR A 39 -1.34 -10.45 -20.30
C THR A 39 -0.83 -11.90 -20.25
N ARG A 40 0.48 -12.08 -20.10
CA ARG A 40 1.09 -13.44 -20.00
C ARG A 40 0.68 -14.15 -18.73
N LEU A 41 0.64 -13.44 -17.59
CA LEU A 41 0.24 -14.01 -16.31
C LEU A 41 -1.24 -14.38 -16.28
N SER A 42 -2.13 -13.57 -16.90
CA SER A 42 -3.55 -13.87 -16.98
C SER A 42 -3.84 -15.19 -17.71
N ARG A 43 -3.04 -15.52 -18.73
CA ARG A 43 -3.12 -16.83 -19.39
C ARG A 43 -2.72 -17.97 -18.47
N LEU A 44 -1.63 -17.78 -17.71
CA LEU A 44 -1.15 -18.77 -16.76
C LEU A 44 -2.09 -18.96 -15.56
N GLN A 45 -2.83 -17.96 -15.18
CA GLN A 45 -3.78 -18.02 -14.09
C GLN A 45 -4.85 -19.09 -14.31
N LEU A 46 -5.22 -19.36 -15.59
CA LEU A 46 -6.18 -20.40 -15.94
C LEU A 46 -5.66 -21.80 -15.57
N ASP A 47 -4.36 -22.04 -15.73
CA ASP A 47 -3.72 -23.34 -15.47
C ASP A 47 -3.16 -23.43 -14.04
N HIS A 48 -2.99 -22.29 -13.36
CA HIS A 48 -2.37 -22.19 -12.04
C HIS A 48 -3.27 -21.38 -11.07
N PRO A 49 -4.28 -22.01 -10.47
CA PRO A 49 -5.27 -21.31 -9.62
C PRO A 49 -4.69 -20.68 -8.34
N GLY A 50 -3.43 -20.96 -8.01
CA GLY A 50 -2.71 -20.28 -6.92
C GLY A 50 -1.99 -19.00 -7.34
N LEU A 51 -2.09 -18.59 -8.61
CA LEU A 51 -1.54 -17.35 -9.12
C LEU A 51 -2.64 -16.29 -9.20
N ASP A 52 -2.42 -15.14 -8.57
CA ASP A 52 -3.38 -14.03 -8.60
C ASP A 52 -2.70 -12.72 -9.01
N ILE A 53 -3.46 -11.86 -9.69
CA ILE A 53 -3.05 -10.54 -10.14
C ILE A 53 -3.98 -9.52 -9.50
N ASN A 54 -3.45 -8.77 -8.54
CA ASN A 54 -4.21 -7.78 -7.82
C ASN A 54 -3.75 -6.36 -8.16
N MET A 55 -4.70 -5.44 -8.25
CA MET A 55 -4.41 -4.01 -8.33
C MET A 55 -4.29 -3.43 -6.93
N PHE A 56 -3.22 -2.67 -6.72
CA PHE A 56 -3.01 -1.92 -5.49
C PHE A 56 -2.93 -0.43 -5.80
N ILE A 57 -3.51 0.37 -4.92
CA ILE A 57 -3.32 1.82 -4.96
C ILE A 57 -1.95 2.10 -4.39
N LYS A 58 -1.13 2.81 -5.17
CA LYS A 58 0.20 3.23 -4.76
C LYS A 58 0.26 4.74 -4.64
N ARG A 59 0.90 5.23 -3.59
CA ARG A 59 1.18 6.64 -3.45
C ARG A 59 2.16 7.08 -4.54
N THR A 60 1.86 8.17 -5.22
CA THR A 60 2.71 8.78 -6.25
C THR A 60 3.02 10.21 -5.83
N TYR A 61 4.27 10.61 -5.98
CA TYR A 61 4.75 11.97 -5.68
C TYR A 61 5.14 12.61 -7.01
N PRO A 62 4.22 13.35 -7.68
CA PRO A 62 4.46 13.88 -9.03
C PRO A 62 5.56 14.94 -9.06
N PHE A 63 5.80 15.64 -7.96
CA PHE A 63 6.85 16.65 -7.83
C PHE A 63 8.20 16.08 -7.35
N HIS A 64 8.33 14.75 -7.37
CA HIS A 64 9.56 14.01 -6.99
C HIS A 64 10.07 14.42 -5.59
N GLU A 65 11.24 15.05 -5.53
CA GLU A 65 11.90 15.45 -4.29
C GLU A 65 11.38 16.76 -3.73
N ASN A 66 10.68 17.55 -4.56
CA ASN A 66 10.13 18.81 -4.15
C ASN A 66 9.02 18.61 -3.11
N GLY A 67 9.20 19.23 -1.95
CA GLY A 67 8.29 19.08 -0.83
C GLY A 67 8.45 17.80 -0.01
N ALA A 68 9.44 16.94 -0.31
CA ALA A 68 9.67 15.69 0.41
C ALA A 68 9.83 15.89 1.92
N GLN A 69 10.41 17.02 2.35
CA GLN A 69 10.69 17.34 3.74
C GLN A 69 9.41 17.46 4.58
N PHE A 70 8.34 18.04 4.03
CA PHE A 70 7.08 18.20 4.76
C PHE A 70 6.04 17.15 4.39
N LEU A 71 6.00 16.69 3.14
CA LEU A 71 5.08 15.62 2.72
C LEU A 71 5.41 14.31 3.43
N GLY A 72 6.68 13.96 3.51
CA GLY A 72 7.12 12.69 4.03
C GLY A 72 6.95 11.56 3.00
N TYR A 73 6.89 10.32 3.49
CA TYR A 73 6.72 9.15 2.64
C TYR A 73 5.93 8.05 3.33
N VAL A 74 5.43 7.11 2.54
CA VAL A 74 4.76 5.90 3.02
C VAL A 74 5.71 4.70 2.93
N GLY A 75 5.55 3.73 3.81
CA GLY A 75 6.35 2.52 3.81
C GLY A 75 5.67 1.37 4.50
N GLU A 76 6.15 0.15 4.26
CA GLU A 76 5.62 -1.05 4.91
C GLU A 76 5.85 -1.03 6.42
N ILE A 77 4.88 -1.57 7.15
CA ILE A 77 4.99 -1.77 8.60
C ILE A 77 5.98 -2.89 8.87
N SER A 78 6.99 -2.59 9.68
CA SER A 78 7.95 -3.61 10.14
C SER A 78 7.36 -4.48 11.26
N GLU A 79 7.93 -5.67 11.44
CA GLU A 79 7.55 -6.58 12.55
C GLU A 79 7.70 -5.91 13.94
N ARG A 80 8.62 -4.96 14.07
CA ARG A 80 8.87 -4.24 15.33
C ARG A 80 7.84 -3.16 15.63
N GLU A 81 7.28 -2.54 14.59
CA GLU A 81 6.28 -1.48 14.72
C GLU A 81 4.87 -2.03 15.00
N LEU A 82 4.56 -3.22 14.49
CA LEU A 82 3.24 -3.85 14.61
C LEU A 82 2.68 -3.91 16.04
N PRO A 83 3.42 -4.37 17.07
CA PRO A 83 2.90 -4.44 18.42
C PRO A 83 2.56 -3.06 19.00
N VAL A 84 3.37 -2.05 18.66
CA VAL A 84 3.18 -0.67 19.14
C VAL A 84 1.94 -0.06 18.48
N LEU A 85 1.83 -0.16 17.17
CA LEU A 85 0.73 0.39 16.39
C LEU A 85 -0.62 -0.26 16.72
N ASN A 86 -0.62 -1.54 17.09
CA ASN A 86 -1.83 -2.31 17.38
C ASN A 86 -2.23 -2.31 18.86
N LYS A 87 -1.48 -1.64 19.75
CA LYS A 87 -1.71 -1.69 21.20
C LYS A 87 -3.09 -1.22 21.61
N GLU A 88 -3.59 -0.16 20.98
CA GLU A 88 -4.86 0.50 21.31
C GLU A 88 -5.93 0.31 20.22
N ARG A 89 -5.64 -0.48 19.18
CA ARG A 89 -6.58 -0.70 18.08
C ARG A 89 -7.51 -1.88 18.36
N SER A 90 -8.77 -1.73 17.93
CA SER A 90 -9.74 -2.83 17.98
C SER A 90 -9.32 -3.97 17.06
N ARG A 91 -9.89 -5.16 17.27
CA ARG A 91 -9.51 -6.35 16.49
C ARG A 91 -9.79 -6.21 14.98
N SER A 92 -10.81 -5.41 14.62
CA SER A 92 -11.18 -5.12 13.22
C SER A 92 -10.22 -4.16 12.52
N ASP A 93 -9.54 -3.28 13.29
CA ASP A 93 -8.76 -2.17 12.75
C ASP A 93 -7.26 -2.38 12.88
N LYS A 94 -6.85 -3.60 13.25
CA LYS A 94 -5.44 -3.93 13.42
C LYS A 94 -4.70 -3.93 12.09
N PHE A 95 -3.53 -3.36 12.14
CA PHE A 95 -2.54 -3.47 11.08
C PHE A 95 -2.00 -4.89 10.96
N HIS A 96 -1.66 -5.25 9.74
CA HIS A 96 -1.01 -6.50 9.40
C HIS A 96 0.38 -6.24 8.84
N GLN A 97 1.21 -7.25 8.83
CA GLN A 97 2.52 -7.17 8.19
C GLN A 97 2.33 -6.97 6.67
N GLY A 98 3.06 -5.99 6.12
CA GLY A 98 2.94 -5.61 4.71
C GLY A 98 1.96 -4.47 4.44
N ASP A 99 1.20 -4.02 5.45
CA ASP A 99 0.39 -2.82 5.32
C ASP A 99 1.29 -1.59 5.14
N ILE A 100 0.81 -0.62 4.37
CA ILE A 100 1.52 0.62 4.08
C ILE A 100 0.97 1.72 4.96
N ILE A 101 1.87 2.43 5.65
CA ILE A 101 1.52 3.58 6.50
C ILE A 101 2.43 4.76 6.19
N GLY A 102 1.99 5.96 6.57
CA GLY A 102 2.83 7.14 6.61
C GLY A 102 3.98 6.98 7.62
N LYS A 103 5.20 7.26 7.20
CA LYS A 103 6.40 7.13 8.04
C LYS A 103 6.89 8.45 8.60
N THR A 104 6.73 9.52 7.87
CA THR A 104 7.17 10.87 8.25
C THR A 104 6.22 11.93 7.70
N GLY A 105 6.36 13.17 8.16
CA GLY A 105 5.71 14.35 7.63
C GLY A 105 4.18 14.30 7.66
N LEU A 106 3.55 14.88 6.66
CA LEU A 106 2.10 14.89 6.52
C LEU A 106 1.51 13.50 6.32
N GLU A 107 2.23 12.61 5.60
CA GLU A 107 1.80 11.23 5.42
C GLU A 107 1.65 10.50 6.76
N LEU A 108 2.54 10.73 7.73
CA LEU A 108 2.43 10.16 9.07
C LEU A 108 1.31 10.83 9.88
N ASN A 109 1.28 12.16 9.91
CA ASN A 109 0.37 12.90 10.79
C ASN A 109 -1.10 12.78 10.36
N PHE A 110 -1.35 12.55 9.08
CA PHE A 110 -2.69 12.41 8.49
C PHE A 110 -2.95 11.03 7.91
N ASP A 111 -2.16 10.02 8.29
CA ASP A 111 -2.31 8.64 7.76
C ASP A 111 -3.73 8.11 7.89
N ASP A 112 -4.37 8.27 9.03
CA ASP A 112 -5.75 7.80 9.27
C ASP A 112 -6.78 8.44 8.32
N LYS A 113 -6.51 9.65 7.82
CA LYS A 113 -7.39 10.36 6.87
C LYS A 113 -7.05 10.02 5.42
N LEU A 114 -5.76 9.88 5.12
CA LEU A 114 -5.25 9.71 3.77
C LEU A 114 -5.33 8.27 3.29
N ARG A 115 -5.20 7.29 4.19
CA ARG A 115 -5.15 5.87 3.86
C ARG A 115 -6.49 5.31 3.39
N GLY A 116 -7.61 5.75 3.97
CA GLY A 116 -8.93 5.18 3.74
C GLY A 116 -9.18 3.89 4.54
N GLU A 117 -10.14 3.10 4.10
CA GLU A 117 -10.52 1.83 4.72
C GLU A 117 -10.36 0.70 3.70
N ASP A 118 -9.70 -0.38 4.11
CA ASP A 118 -9.50 -1.55 3.25
C ASP A 118 -10.81 -2.30 3.02
N GLY A 119 -11.01 -2.79 1.82
CA GLY A 119 -12.09 -3.70 1.50
C GLY A 119 -11.75 -5.12 1.95
N LEU A 120 -12.78 -5.92 2.20
CA LEU A 120 -12.66 -7.33 2.56
C LEU A 120 -13.44 -8.19 1.57
N LYS A 121 -12.81 -9.25 1.07
CA LYS A 121 -13.47 -10.29 0.29
C LYS A 121 -13.36 -11.60 1.07
N PHE A 122 -14.51 -12.19 1.39
CA PHE A 122 -14.55 -13.53 1.99
C PHE A 122 -14.58 -14.57 0.88
N ILE A 123 -13.62 -15.49 0.89
CA ILE A 123 -13.55 -16.60 -0.04
C ILE A 123 -13.65 -17.91 0.73
N GLN A 124 -14.40 -18.86 0.19
CA GLN A 124 -14.40 -20.22 0.68
C GLN A 124 -13.38 -21.03 -0.13
N VAL A 125 -12.51 -21.77 0.54
CA VAL A 125 -11.53 -22.61 -0.10
C VAL A 125 -11.77 -24.09 0.25
N ASP A 126 -11.49 -24.97 -0.69
CA ASP A 126 -11.50 -26.42 -0.46
C ASP A 126 -10.23 -26.86 0.32
N ALA A 127 -10.14 -28.15 0.62
CA ALA A 127 -8.99 -28.74 1.32
C ALA A 127 -7.65 -28.58 0.55
N PHE A 128 -7.71 -28.27 -0.74
CA PHE A 128 -6.55 -28.04 -1.60
C PHE A 128 -6.24 -26.54 -1.77
N GLY A 129 -7.02 -25.65 -1.14
CA GLY A 129 -6.84 -24.20 -1.21
C GLY A 129 -7.42 -23.56 -2.48
N ARG A 130 -8.28 -24.26 -3.25
CA ARG A 130 -8.94 -23.70 -4.43
C ARG A 130 -10.19 -22.96 -4.01
N GLU A 131 -10.41 -21.77 -4.59
CA GLU A 131 -11.60 -20.96 -4.35
C GLU A 131 -12.85 -21.73 -4.81
N THR A 132 -13.83 -21.84 -3.91
CA THR A 132 -15.15 -22.42 -4.15
C THR A 132 -16.20 -21.35 -3.96
N ARG A 133 -17.41 -21.56 -4.52
CA ARG A 133 -18.52 -20.62 -4.29
C ARG A 133 -18.88 -20.59 -2.80
N LEU A 134 -18.95 -19.36 -2.28
CA LEU A 134 -19.38 -19.14 -0.89
C LEU A 134 -20.78 -19.70 -0.68
N ASN A 135 -20.90 -20.67 0.20
CA ASN A 135 -22.21 -21.15 0.59
C ASN A 135 -22.78 -20.20 1.66
N THR A 136 -23.65 -19.28 1.23
CA THR A 136 -24.27 -18.27 2.10
C THR A 136 -25.46 -18.80 2.90
N SER A 137 -25.70 -20.11 2.90
CA SER A 137 -26.75 -20.74 3.69
C SER A 137 -26.28 -21.06 5.12
N GLY A 138 -27.17 -21.00 6.07
CA GLY A 138 -26.91 -21.34 7.48
C GLY A 138 -26.09 -20.28 8.22
N LEU A 139 -25.08 -20.73 8.96
CA LEU A 139 -24.22 -19.87 9.82
C LEU A 139 -23.49 -18.74 9.07
N PHE A 140 -23.32 -18.88 7.75
CA PHE A 140 -22.62 -17.89 6.92
C PHE A 140 -23.55 -16.89 6.24
N SER A 141 -24.86 -16.98 6.44
CA SER A 141 -25.85 -16.07 5.82
C SER A 141 -25.67 -14.60 6.22
N ALA A 142 -25.04 -14.33 7.36
CA ALA A 142 -24.78 -12.99 7.87
C ALA A 142 -23.50 -12.34 7.27
N PHE A 143 -22.65 -13.10 6.59
CA PHE A 143 -21.43 -12.56 6.00
C PHE A 143 -21.72 -11.96 4.63
N LYS A 144 -21.41 -10.68 4.47
CA LYS A 144 -21.36 -10.07 3.14
C LYS A 144 -20.16 -10.66 2.39
N GLU A 145 -20.38 -11.15 1.17
CA GLU A 145 -19.34 -11.71 0.32
C GLU A 145 -18.19 -10.74 0.10
N LYS A 146 -18.49 -9.45 0.04
CA LYS A 146 -17.53 -8.38 -0.19
C LYS A 146 -17.89 -7.12 0.60
N ILE A 147 -16.89 -6.53 1.21
CA ILE A 147 -16.93 -5.17 1.76
C ILE A 147 -16.06 -4.32 0.85
N GLU A 148 -16.66 -3.29 0.24
CA GLU A 148 -15.94 -2.41 -0.66
C GLU A 148 -14.95 -1.53 0.11
N ALA A 149 -13.76 -1.31 -0.50
CA ALA A 149 -12.78 -0.37 0.01
C ALA A 149 -13.32 1.06 -0.08
N LYS A 150 -13.00 1.89 0.91
CA LYS A 150 -13.30 3.32 0.89
C LYS A 150 -12.02 4.11 0.67
N ALA A 151 -12.02 5.00 -0.31
CA ALA A 151 -10.90 5.89 -0.56
C ALA A 151 -10.65 6.82 0.63
N GLY A 152 -9.39 7.17 0.86
CA GLY A 152 -9.00 8.19 1.82
C GLY A 152 -9.50 9.58 1.42
N LYS A 153 -9.38 10.52 2.33
CA LYS A 153 -9.79 11.91 2.13
C LYS A 153 -8.68 12.71 1.43
N HIS A 154 -9.08 13.77 0.76
CA HIS A 154 -8.14 14.77 0.24
C HIS A 154 -7.69 15.69 1.36
N LEU A 155 -6.42 16.09 1.32
CA LEU A 155 -5.83 17.09 2.20
C LEU A 155 -5.43 18.31 1.36
N GLY A 156 -6.08 19.44 1.59
CA GLY A 156 -5.67 20.73 1.03
C GLY A 156 -4.58 21.33 1.89
N LEU A 157 -3.52 21.82 1.26
CA LEU A 157 -2.43 22.52 1.93
C LEU A 157 -2.48 24.01 1.56
N THR A 158 -1.97 24.84 2.44
CA THR A 158 -1.78 26.28 2.19
C THR A 158 -0.51 26.59 1.40
N ILE A 159 0.27 25.54 1.08
CA ILE A 159 1.52 25.67 0.33
C ILE A 159 1.21 25.86 -1.15
N ASP A 160 1.72 26.95 -1.72
CA ASP A 160 1.70 27.21 -3.15
C ASP A 160 2.80 26.38 -3.84
N ALA A 161 2.38 25.59 -4.85
CA ALA A 161 3.28 24.65 -5.52
C ALA A 161 4.35 25.36 -6.36
N ASP A 162 4.02 26.50 -6.96
CA ASP A 162 4.95 27.26 -7.81
C ASP A 162 6.01 27.96 -6.97
N ILE A 163 5.62 28.51 -5.82
CA ILE A 163 6.56 29.12 -4.85
C ILE A 163 7.49 28.03 -4.28
N GLN A 164 6.93 26.87 -3.94
CA GLN A 164 7.71 25.74 -3.43
C GLN A 164 8.74 25.24 -4.47
N GLU A 165 8.33 25.13 -5.74
CA GLU A 165 9.21 24.73 -6.83
C GLU A 165 10.33 25.75 -7.04
N ALA A 166 10.01 27.04 -7.06
CA ALA A 166 11.00 28.11 -7.20
C ALA A 166 12.02 28.09 -6.06
N ALA A 167 11.59 27.91 -4.83
CA ALA A 167 12.45 27.79 -3.66
C ALA A 167 13.37 26.56 -3.77
N TYR A 168 12.83 25.41 -4.15
CA TYR A 168 13.61 24.17 -4.33
C TYR A 168 14.70 24.36 -5.40
N GLN A 169 14.35 24.92 -6.55
CA GLN A 169 15.30 25.20 -7.63
C GLN A 169 16.39 26.19 -7.22
N ALA A 170 16.05 27.24 -6.46
CA ALA A 170 17.03 28.22 -5.98
C ALA A 170 18.11 27.58 -5.08
N PHE A 171 17.74 26.62 -4.24
CA PHE A 171 18.72 25.88 -3.44
C PHE A 171 19.57 24.95 -4.30
N ASN A 172 18.95 24.18 -5.21
CA ASN A 172 19.64 23.23 -6.08
C ASN A 172 20.65 23.90 -7.03
N LEU A 173 20.24 25.00 -7.66
CA LEU A 173 21.13 25.73 -8.61
C LEU A 173 22.39 26.28 -7.95
N ASN A 174 22.32 26.56 -6.66
CA ASN A 174 23.44 27.18 -5.93
C ASN A 174 24.17 26.18 -5.01
N ASP A 175 23.80 24.90 -5.04
CA ASP A 175 24.33 23.86 -4.15
C ASP A 175 24.34 24.31 -2.68
N LYS A 176 23.24 24.95 -2.24
CA LYS A 176 23.09 25.51 -0.90
C LYS A 176 22.24 24.63 -0.03
N ILE A 177 22.65 24.52 1.22
CA ILE A 177 21.88 23.85 2.27
C ILE A 177 21.27 24.93 3.15
N GLY A 178 19.95 24.87 3.36
CA GLY A 178 19.24 25.87 4.15
C GLY A 178 17.76 25.59 4.21
N ALA A 179 17.02 26.59 4.71
CA ALA A 179 15.56 26.61 4.73
C ALA A 179 15.08 27.97 4.24
N ALA A 180 13.96 27.98 3.52
CA ALA A 180 13.24 29.18 3.14
C ALA A 180 11.80 29.10 3.66
N VAL A 181 11.28 30.23 4.12
CA VAL A 181 9.88 30.37 4.56
C VAL A 181 9.30 31.56 3.83
N ALA A 182 8.21 31.35 3.12
CA ALA A 182 7.41 32.40 2.49
C ALA A 182 6.03 32.38 3.14
N LEU A 183 5.58 33.54 3.56
CA LEU A 183 4.27 33.73 4.21
C LEU A 183 3.56 34.91 3.56
N ASP A 184 2.26 34.77 3.31
CA ASP A 184 1.43 35.90 2.98
C ASP A 184 1.14 36.72 4.27
N PRO A 185 1.56 37.98 4.35
CA PRO A 185 1.39 38.79 5.57
C PRO A 185 -0.07 39.15 5.87
N ASN A 186 -0.99 38.95 4.90
CA ASN A 186 -2.39 39.32 5.07
C ASN A 186 -3.23 38.24 5.75
N ASN A 187 -2.89 36.95 5.50
CA ASN A 187 -3.68 35.81 5.99
C ASN A 187 -2.84 34.76 6.76
N GLY A 188 -1.52 34.86 6.71
CA GLY A 188 -0.59 33.95 7.38
C GLY A 188 -0.39 32.59 6.70
N GLU A 189 -0.85 32.43 5.44
CA GLU A 189 -0.63 31.26 4.61
C GLU A 189 0.77 31.21 3.98
#